data_120b53e7d41f0537cdb1370eea4cbfd4
#
_entry.id   120b53e7d41f0537cdb1370eea4cbfd4
#
_cell.length_a   1.000
_cell.length_b   1.000
_cell.length_c   1.000
_cell.angle_alpha   90.00
_cell.angle_beta   90.00
_cell.angle_gamma   90.00
#
_symmetry.space_group_name_H-M   'P 1'
#
loop_
_entity.id
_entity.type
_entity.pdbx_description
1 polymer ?
#
loop_
_entity_poly.entity_id
_entity_poly.type
_entity_poly.pdbx_seq_one_letter_code
_entity_poly.pdbx_strand_id
1 'polypeptide(L)'
;MTPAEHTPGSAGLLGGGVIGGGWAARLILAGVDVRLYDPAPEALETARIQIERGRRAWRRLTTAPLPPEGALTLVPTVEDAVEGAELIQESAPEREALKDRKSVV
;
A
#
# COMPACT_ATOMS: atom_id res chain seq x y z
N MET A 1 1.37 -8.52 -23.68
CA MET A 1 0.62 -7.87 -22.63
C MET A 1 1.49 -6.85 -21.92
N THR A 2 0.97 -5.69 -21.69
CA THR A 2 1.76 -4.64 -21.09
C THR A 2 1.09 -4.13 -19.83
N PRO A 3 0.99 -4.98 -18.82
CA PRO A 3 0.39 -4.55 -17.57
C PRO A 3 1.12 -3.35 -16.98
N ALA A 4 2.39 -3.20 -17.34
CA ALA A 4 3.16 -2.08 -16.83
C ALA A 4 2.57 -0.74 -17.24
N GLU A 5 1.84 -0.70 -18.34
CA GLU A 5 1.19 0.52 -18.77
C GLU A 5 0.16 1.01 -17.77
N HIS A 6 -0.42 0.08 -17.04
CA HIS A 6 -1.48 0.39 -16.09
C HIS A 6 -1.05 0.24 -14.65
N THR A 7 0.22 -0.08 -14.43
CA THR A 7 0.74 -0.19 -13.08
C THR A 7 1.08 1.21 -12.59
N PRO A 8 0.48 1.67 -11.50
CA PRO A 8 0.83 3.00 -11.00
C PRO A 8 2.28 3.03 -10.55
N GLY A 9 2.90 4.19 -10.72
CA GLY A 9 4.27 4.39 -10.23
C GLY A 9 4.28 4.61 -8.74
N SER A 10 3.22 5.20 -8.19
CA SER A 10 3.15 5.50 -6.77
C SER A 10 1.72 5.39 -6.29
N ALA A 11 1.58 5.05 -5.02
CA ALA A 11 0.28 4.91 -4.38
C ALA A 11 0.31 5.54 -3.00
N GLY A 12 -0.83 6.10 -2.61
CA GLY A 12 -1.04 6.60 -1.27
C GLY A 12 -2.00 5.68 -0.54
N LEU A 13 -1.61 5.24 0.65
CA LEU A 13 -2.48 4.42 1.48
C LEU A 13 -2.88 5.21 2.71
N LEU A 14 -4.17 5.27 2.95
CA LEU A 14 -4.73 5.96 4.10
C LEU A 14 -5.27 4.90 5.05
N GLY A 15 -4.50 4.64 6.09
CA GLY A 15 -4.85 3.62 7.05
C GLY A 15 -4.07 2.35 6.84
N GLY A 16 -3.63 1.76 7.93
CA GLY A 16 -2.86 0.53 7.91
C GLY A 16 -3.66 -0.65 8.42
N GLY A 17 -3.11 -1.32 9.45
CA GLY A 17 -3.72 -2.51 9.97
C GLY A 17 -3.60 -3.67 9.01
N VAL A 18 -4.45 -4.67 9.19
CA VAL A 18 -4.34 -5.87 8.37
C VAL A 18 -4.72 -5.59 6.92
N ILE A 19 -5.80 -4.83 6.72
CA ILE A 19 -6.25 -4.55 5.35
C ILE A 19 -5.29 -3.62 4.64
N GLY A 20 -4.90 -2.52 5.28
CA GLY A 20 -3.96 -1.58 4.67
C GLY A 20 -2.61 -2.21 4.42
N GLY A 21 -2.14 -3.05 5.36
CA GLY A 21 -0.89 -3.78 5.18
C GLY A 21 -0.95 -4.74 4.01
N GLY A 22 -2.12 -5.35 3.78
CA GLY A 22 -2.30 -6.23 2.63
C GLY A 22 -2.19 -5.47 1.33
N TRP A 23 -2.78 -4.28 1.25
CA TRP A 23 -2.63 -3.43 0.08
C TRP A 23 -1.19 -3.02 -0.13
N ALA A 24 -0.50 -2.64 0.96
CA ALA A 24 0.91 -2.27 0.87
C ALA A 24 1.72 -3.43 0.30
N ALA A 25 1.46 -4.64 0.76
CA ALA A 25 2.20 -5.80 0.28
C ALA A 25 1.99 -6.02 -1.21
N ARG A 26 0.76 -5.94 -1.66
CA ARG A 26 0.47 -6.12 -3.09
C ARG A 26 1.19 -5.10 -3.95
N LEU A 27 1.13 -3.84 -3.52
CA LEU A 27 1.69 -2.77 -4.32
C LEU A 27 3.21 -2.80 -4.31
N ILE A 28 3.81 -2.98 -3.13
CA ILE A 28 5.27 -3.02 -3.00
C ILE A 28 5.84 -4.17 -3.82
N LEU A 29 5.22 -5.35 -3.75
CA LEU A 29 5.71 -6.50 -4.49
C LEU A 29 5.48 -6.38 -5.99
N ALA A 30 4.59 -5.50 -6.40
CA ALA A 30 4.39 -5.20 -7.82
C ALA A 30 5.30 -4.09 -8.32
N GLY A 31 6.16 -3.55 -7.45
CA GLY A 31 7.10 -2.53 -7.86
C GLY A 31 6.60 -1.11 -7.69
N VAL A 32 5.51 -0.91 -6.95
CA VAL A 32 4.90 0.40 -6.77
C VAL A 32 5.43 1.03 -5.48
N ASP A 33 5.82 2.29 -5.56
CA ASP A 33 6.23 3.03 -4.37
C ASP A 33 4.97 3.43 -3.59
N VAL A 34 5.00 3.19 -2.28
CA VAL A 34 3.84 3.40 -1.43
C VAL A 34 4.17 4.39 -0.32
N ARG A 35 3.31 5.38 -0.17
CA ARG A 35 3.34 6.28 0.97
C ARG A 35 2.15 5.96 1.84
N LEU A 36 2.43 5.60 3.08
CA LEU A 36 1.41 5.17 4.02
C LEU A 36 1.20 6.23 5.08
N TYR A 37 -0.02 6.65 5.26
CA TYR A 37 -0.40 7.48 6.39
C TYR A 37 -1.25 6.69 7.36
N ASP A 38 -0.85 6.66 8.61
CA ASP A 38 -1.65 6.05 9.68
C ASP A 38 -1.15 6.63 11.00
N PRO A 39 -2.07 7.09 11.86
CA PRO A 39 -1.66 7.63 13.16
C PRO A 39 -1.16 6.56 14.13
N ALA A 40 -1.42 5.29 13.87
CA ALA A 40 -0.98 4.24 14.78
C ALA A 40 0.54 4.05 14.68
N PRO A 41 1.23 4.03 15.83
CA PRO A 41 2.68 3.92 15.80
C PRO A 41 3.19 2.60 15.24
N GLU A 42 2.37 1.54 15.27
CA GLU A 42 2.79 0.25 14.78
C GLU A 42 2.46 0.02 13.31
N ALA A 43 1.92 1.03 12.61
CA ALA A 43 1.45 0.83 11.24
C ALA A 43 2.55 0.39 10.30
N LEU A 44 3.73 0.98 10.41
CA LEU A 44 4.84 0.64 9.52
C LEU A 44 5.28 -0.80 9.72
N GLU A 45 5.37 -1.21 10.98
CA GLU A 45 5.79 -2.58 11.27
C GLU A 45 4.76 -3.58 10.80
N THR A 46 3.48 -3.27 10.99
CA THR A 46 2.41 -4.13 10.51
C THR A 46 2.50 -4.31 9.00
N ALA A 47 2.74 -3.22 8.28
CA ALA A 47 2.87 -3.30 6.83
C ALA A 47 4.07 -4.14 6.42
N ARG A 48 5.19 -3.98 7.12
CA ARG A 48 6.38 -4.77 6.81
C ARG A 48 6.16 -6.26 7.01
N ILE A 49 5.41 -6.63 8.05
CA ILE A 49 5.09 -8.02 8.29
C ILE A 49 4.25 -8.57 7.14
N GLN A 50 3.28 -7.80 6.67
CA GLN A 50 2.45 -8.25 5.56
C GLN A 50 3.27 -8.39 4.27
N ILE A 51 4.21 -7.48 4.04
CA ILE A 51 5.07 -7.58 2.86
C ILE A 51 5.89 -8.88 2.93
N GLU A 52 6.43 -9.19 4.08
CA GLU A 52 7.22 -10.41 4.21
C GLU A 52 6.38 -11.64 4.01
N ARG A 53 5.15 -11.63 4.51
CA ARG A 53 4.22 -12.73 4.27
C ARG A 53 3.93 -12.89 2.79
N GLY A 54 3.78 -11.77 2.08
CA GLY A 54 3.56 -11.80 0.66
C GLY A 54 4.73 -12.40 -0.10
N ARG A 55 5.95 -12.05 0.31
CA ARG A 55 7.13 -12.64 -0.30
C ARG A 55 7.16 -14.15 -0.13
N ARG A 56 6.83 -14.63 1.06
CA ARG A 56 6.82 -16.06 1.33
C ARG A 56 5.74 -16.77 0.54
N ALA A 57 4.57 -16.17 0.45
CA ALA A 57 3.47 -16.75 -0.31
C ALA A 57 3.85 -16.90 -1.78
N TRP A 58 4.49 -15.87 -2.33
CA TRP A 58 4.91 -15.91 -3.72
C TRP A 58 5.88 -17.06 -3.96
N ARG A 59 6.86 -17.22 -3.06
CA ARG A 59 7.86 -18.27 -3.23
C ARG A 59 7.26 -19.67 -3.16
N ARG A 60 6.12 -19.82 -2.48
CA ARG A 60 5.44 -21.12 -2.44
C ARG A 60 4.64 -21.40 -3.70
N LEU A 61 4.17 -20.34 -4.36
CA LEU A 61 3.27 -20.52 -5.48
C LEU A 61 4.01 -20.67 -6.81
N THR A 62 5.19 -20.11 -6.91
CA THR A 62 5.87 -20.08 -8.20
C THR A 62 7.35 -19.83 -8.00
N THR A 63 8.12 -20.18 -9.04
CA THR A 63 9.53 -19.83 -9.10
C THR A 63 9.77 -18.59 -9.95
N ALA A 64 8.71 -17.99 -10.49
CA ALA A 64 8.86 -16.79 -11.30
C ALA A 64 9.42 -15.66 -10.43
N PRO A 65 10.33 -14.85 -10.97
CA PRO A 65 10.89 -13.75 -10.19
C PRO A 65 9.88 -12.63 -10.04
N LEU A 66 9.95 -11.95 -8.89
CA LEU A 66 9.19 -10.72 -8.69
C LEU A 66 9.98 -9.55 -9.30
N PRO A 67 9.28 -8.51 -9.74
CA PRO A 67 9.97 -7.28 -10.12
C PRO A 67 10.65 -6.67 -8.90
N PRO A 68 11.54 -5.69 -9.10
CA PRO A 68 12.09 -4.97 -7.97
C PRO A 68 10.98 -4.35 -7.13
N GLU A 69 11.12 -4.47 -5.82
CA GLU A 69 10.10 -3.98 -4.91
C GLU A 69 10.07 -2.46 -4.90
N GLY A 70 8.87 -1.90 -4.71
CA GLY A 70 8.74 -0.49 -4.48
C GLY A 70 9.17 -0.12 -3.07
N ALA A 71 9.24 1.17 -2.81
CA ALA A 71 9.64 1.68 -1.50
C ALA A 71 8.41 1.94 -0.65
N LEU A 72 8.51 1.60 0.63
CA LEU A 72 7.45 1.88 1.60
C LEU A 72 7.91 3.02 2.50
N THR A 73 7.13 4.09 2.55
CA THR A 73 7.44 5.25 3.36
C THR A 73 6.24 5.61 4.21
N LEU A 74 6.46 5.74 5.51
CA LEU A 74 5.43 6.25 6.40
C LEU A 74 5.51 7.77 6.37
N VAL A 75 4.38 8.42 6.11
CA VAL A 75 4.36 9.88 6.00
C VAL A 75 3.49 10.48 7.12
N PRO A 76 3.76 11.73 7.51
CA PRO A 76 3.10 12.31 8.68
C PRO A 76 1.70 12.84 8.43
N THR A 77 1.29 13.04 7.19
CA THR A 77 -0.03 13.61 6.91
C THR A 77 -0.70 12.90 5.76
N VAL A 78 -2.02 13.04 5.71
CA VAL A 78 -2.81 12.53 4.59
C VAL A 78 -2.34 13.19 3.30
N GLU A 79 -2.10 14.50 3.35
CA GLU A 79 -1.67 15.24 2.16
C GLU A 79 -0.39 14.67 1.59
N ASP A 80 0.56 14.34 2.46
CA ASP A 80 1.81 13.76 2.00
C ASP A 80 1.60 12.40 1.34
N ALA A 81 0.63 11.65 1.82
CA ALA A 81 0.37 10.33 1.24
C ALA A 81 -0.23 10.43 -0.15
N VAL A 82 -1.10 11.41 -0.38
CA VAL A 82 -1.84 11.47 -1.62
C VAL A 82 -1.21 12.35 -2.68
N GLU A 83 -0.28 13.20 -2.30
CA GLU A 83 0.30 14.16 -3.23
C GLU A 83 1.03 13.42 -4.35
N GLY A 84 0.60 13.65 -5.58
CA GLY A 84 1.22 13.02 -6.73
C GLY A 84 0.99 11.53 -6.86
N ALA A 85 0.18 10.95 -6.00
CA ALA A 85 -0.07 9.50 -6.07
C ALA A 85 -1.00 9.20 -7.24
N GLU A 86 -0.68 8.15 -7.96
CA GLU A 86 -1.51 7.70 -9.07
C GLU A 86 -2.65 6.82 -8.61
N LEU A 87 -2.53 6.24 -7.43
CA LEU A 87 -3.57 5.42 -6.84
C LEU A 87 -3.68 5.80 -5.37
N ILE A 88 -4.90 5.92 -4.89
CA ILE A 88 -5.15 6.19 -3.48
C ILE A 88 -6.14 5.16 -2.98
N GLN A 89 -5.76 4.48 -1.90
CA GLN A 89 -6.58 3.47 -1.27
C GLN A 89 -6.81 3.84 0.18
N GLU A 90 -8.06 3.93 0.57
CA GLU A 90 -8.42 4.21 1.94
C GLU A 90 -8.85 2.92 2.63
N SER A 91 -8.14 2.54 3.68
CA SER A 91 -8.38 1.29 4.39
C SER A 91 -8.59 1.50 5.87
N ALA A 92 -8.72 2.74 6.31
CA ALA A 92 -8.94 3.04 7.72
C ALA A 92 -10.31 2.52 8.16
N PRO A 93 -10.48 2.23 9.45
CA PRO A 93 -11.79 1.84 9.95
C PRO A 93 -12.80 2.92 9.66
N GLU A 94 -14.03 2.50 9.41
CA GLU A 94 -15.09 3.43 9.11
C GLU A 94 -15.39 4.33 10.28
N ARG A 95 -15.49 5.61 9.99
CA ARG A 95 -15.91 6.63 10.94
C ARG A 95 -16.67 7.66 10.16
N GLU A 96 -17.51 8.42 10.88
CA GLU A 96 -18.32 9.43 10.22
C GLU A 96 -17.47 10.40 9.41
N ALA A 97 -16.37 10.86 9.98
CA ALA A 97 -15.52 11.81 9.29
C ALA A 97 -14.91 11.22 8.02
N LEU A 98 -14.64 9.93 8.01
CA LEU A 98 -14.06 9.30 6.83
C LEU A 98 -15.12 9.03 5.78
N LYS A 99 -16.35 8.74 6.21
CA LYS A 99 -17.42 8.48 5.24
C LYS A 99 -17.77 9.70 4.43
N ASP A 100 -17.54 10.88 4.96
CA ASP A 100 -17.83 12.10 4.24
C ASP A 100 -16.82 12.37 3.14
N ARG A 101 -15.73 11.65 3.12
CA ARG A 101 -14.71 11.83 2.10
C ARG A 101 -14.99 10.93 0.93
N LYS A 102 -14.68 11.41 -0.24
CA LYS A 102 -14.84 10.58 -1.40
C LYS A 102 -13.80 9.47 -1.39
N SER A 103 -14.29 8.28 -1.57
CA SER A 103 -13.40 7.16 -1.75
C SER A 103 -12.84 7.22 -3.16
N VAL A 104 -11.57 6.90 -3.29
CA VAL A 104 -10.92 7.00 -4.58
C VAL A 104 -10.70 5.64 -5.19
N VAL A 105 -10.92 4.62 -4.42
CA VAL A 105 -10.93 3.27 -4.96
C VAL A 105 -11.74 2.40 -4.12
#